data_c342ee27c3c7f4d9dc44ce8fb64efbf1
#
_entry.id   c342ee27c3c7f4d9dc44ce8fb64efbf1
#
_cell.length_a   1.000
_cell.length_b   1.000
_cell.length_c   1.000
_cell.angle_alpha   90.00
_cell.angle_beta   90.00
_cell.angle_gamma   90.00
#
_symmetry.space_group_name_H-M   'P 1'
#
loop_
_entity.id
_entity.type
_entity.pdbx_description
1 polymer ?
#
loop_
_entity_poly.entity_id
_entity_poly.type
_entity_poly.pdbx_seq_one_letter_code
_entity_poly.pdbx_strand_id
1 'polypeptide(L)'
;MNTIHQGTLPMRLSRHHRLYLYVIGGSLVASGIGWLIAHYLLANPSEFGETHHPSEPWWLRLHGAAVMGFLVLLGTILPGHVTRAWSLRKNRALPVRKNVVTGTLMLSLVTALALTGYGLYYCGDEDLRPYISTGHWLVGLTAAVSFYQHHRGGIRRARSRESLKRPGTVDRPRALAEGPVLLSEAPQTKA
;
A
#
# COMPACT_ATOMS: atom_id res chain seq x y z
N MET A 1 -27.54 12.21 29.09
CA MET A 1 -27.33 11.80 27.70
C MET A 1 -25.83 11.59 27.51
N ASN A 2 -25.39 10.32 27.61
CA ASN A 2 -23.95 9.98 27.44
C ASN A 2 -23.64 9.83 25.96
N THR A 3 -22.99 10.80 25.38
CA THR A 3 -22.37 10.69 24.06
C THR A 3 -21.16 9.77 24.17
N ILE A 4 -21.36 8.51 23.78
CA ILE A 4 -20.30 7.54 23.62
C ILE A 4 -19.39 8.09 22.51
N HIS A 5 -18.24 8.63 22.87
CA HIS A 5 -17.13 8.89 21.95
C HIS A 5 -16.68 7.54 21.39
N GLN A 6 -17.25 7.15 20.25
CA GLN A 6 -16.70 6.07 19.43
C GLN A 6 -15.33 6.51 18.94
N GLY A 7 -14.33 6.20 19.75
CA GLY A 7 -12.93 6.35 19.38
C GLY A 7 -12.68 5.60 18.08
N THR A 8 -12.43 6.35 17.02
CA THR A 8 -12.10 5.82 15.69
C THR A 8 -10.77 5.07 15.77
N LEU A 9 -10.83 3.77 16.08
CA LEU A 9 -9.66 2.90 16.02
C LEU A 9 -9.04 3.00 14.62
N PRO A 10 -7.71 3.17 14.51
CA PRO A 10 -7.05 3.15 13.22
C PRO A 10 -7.27 1.78 12.58
N MET A 11 -7.89 1.74 11.39
CA MET A 11 -8.12 0.52 10.66
C MET A 11 -6.76 -0.02 10.17
N ARG A 12 -6.10 -0.81 11.01
CA ARG A 12 -4.94 -1.59 10.59
C ARG A 12 -5.50 -2.83 9.89
N LEU A 13 -5.22 -2.96 8.60
CA LEU A 13 -5.40 -4.21 7.88
C LEU A 13 -4.77 -5.35 8.71
N SER A 14 -5.50 -6.46 8.88
CA SER A 14 -4.97 -7.62 9.59
C SER A 14 -3.67 -8.10 8.95
N ARG A 15 -2.84 -8.83 9.69
CA ARG A 15 -1.59 -9.40 9.16
C ARG A 15 -1.86 -10.24 7.91
N HIS A 16 -2.93 -11.03 7.92
CA HIS A 16 -3.33 -11.89 6.82
C HIS A 16 -3.71 -11.10 5.56
N HIS A 17 -4.55 -10.07 5.68
CA HIS A 17 -4.91 -9.22 4.53
C HIS A 17 -3.70 -8.55 3.90
N ARG A 18 -2.72 -8.12 4.71
CA ARG A 18 -1.48 -7.56 4.18
C ARG A 18 -0.64 -8.59 3.44
N LEU A 19 -0.52 -9.80 4.00
CA LEU A 19 0.22 -10.88 3.36
C LEU A 19 -0.42 -11.25 2.02
N TYR A 20 -1.75 -11.46 2.00
CA TYR A 20 -2.47 -11.73 0.75
C TYR A 20 -2.30 -10.63 -0.29
N LEU A 21 -2.35 -9.36 0.14
CA LEU A 21 -2.14 -8.23 -0.77
C LEU A 21 -0.73 -8.25 -1.39
N TYR A 22 0.31 -8.57 -0.62
CA TYR A 22 1.67 -8.66 -1.15
C TYR A 22 1.88 -9.89 -2.05
N VAL A 23 1.34 -11.03 -1.66
CA VAL A 23 1.49 -12.26 -2.45
C VAL A 23 0.74 -12.12 -3.79
N ILE A 24 -0.53 -11.74 -3.74
CA ILE A 24 -1.35 -11.59 -4.95
C ILE A 24 -0.84 -10.42 -5.81
N GLY A 25 -0.56 -9.26 -5.22
CA GLY A 25 -0.01 -8.11 -5.94
C GLY A 25 1.36 -8.39 -6.53
N GLY A 26 2.22 -9.09 -5.79
CA GLY A 26 3.53 -9.56 -6.28
C GLY A 26 3.38 -10.54 -7.45
N SER A 27 2.43 -11.49 -7.36
CA SER A 27 2.14 -12.42 -8.45
C SER A 27 1.63 -11.72 -9.71
N LEU A 28 0.80 -10.68 -9.56
CA LEU A 28 0.34 -9.85 -10.68
C LEU A 28 1.50 -9.16 -11.40
N VAL A 29 2.39 -8.51 -10.63
CA VAL A 29 3.54 -7.82 -11.20
C VAL A 29 4.51 -8.81 -11.83
N ALA A 30 4.84 -9.90 -11.14
CA ALA A 30 5.77 -10.91 -11.63
C ALA A 30 5.25 -11.59 -12.91
N SER A 31 3.97 -11.96 -12.95
CA SER A 31 3.37 -12.57 -14.13
C SER A 31 3.25 -11.63 -15.32
N GLY A 32 2.94 -10.35 -15.08
CA GLY A 32 2.92 -9.33 -16.12
C GLY A 32 4.33 -9.07 -16.71
N ILE A 33 5.35 -8.96 -15.86
CA ILE A 33 6.74 -8.83 -16.31
C ILE A 33 7.20 -10.10 -17.03
N GLY A 34 6.88 -11.30 -16.50
CA GLY A 34 7.21 -12.56 -17.14
C GLY A 34 6.60 -12.69 -18.53
N TRP A 35 5.35 -12.25 -18.70
CA TRP A 35 4.73 -12.20 -20.02
C TRP A 35 5.45 -11.19 -20.95
N LEU A 36 5.76 -9.98 -20.50
CA LEU A 36 6.51 -8.99 -21.30
C LEU A 36 7.87 -9.54 -21.79
N ILE A 37 8.58 -10.23 -20.90
CA ILE A 37 9.85 -10.86 -21.25
C ILE A 37 9.63 -11.97 -22.29
N ALA A 38 8.65 -12.85 -22.08
CA ALA A 38 8.35 -13.95 -22.98
C ALA A 38 7.92 -13.44 -24.37
N HIS A 39 7.12 -12.38 -24.40
CA HIS A 39 6.54 -11.83 -25.62
C HIS A 39 7.55 -11.01 -26.45
N TYR A 40 8.32 -10.10 -25.81
CA TYR A 40 9.18 -9.17 -26.52
C TYR A 40 10.66 -9.57 -26.58
N LEU A 41 11.16 -10.32 -25.59
CA LEU A 41 12.59 -10.63 -25.49
C LEU A 41 12.90 -12.08 -25.88
N LEU A 42 11.93 -13.00 -25.74
CA LEU A 42 12.13 -14.42 -26.04
C LEU A 42 11.37 -14.88 -27.29
N ALA A 43 10.75 -13.96 -28.04
CA ALA A 43 10.16 -14.25 -29.33
C ALA A 43 11.26 -14.64 -30.32
N ASN A 44 11.09 -15.76 -31.04
CA ASN A 44 12.02 -16.20 -32.05
C ASN A 44 11.44 -15.89 -33.43
N PRO A 45 12.09 -15.08 -34.26
CA PRO A 45 11.68 -14.90 -35.66
C PRO A 45 11.83 -16.25 -36.40
N SER A 46 10.78 -16.66 -37.10
CA SER A 46 10.79 -17.84 -37.96
C SER A 46 10.41 -17.42 -39.39
N GLU A 47 10.72 -18.29 -40.38
CA GLU A 47 10.33 -18.07 -41.77
C GLU A 47 8.81 -17.95 -41.98
N PHE A 48 8.02 -18.41 -41.02
CA PHE A 48 6.56 -18.37 -41.02
C PHE A 48 5.95 -17.30 -40.12
N GLY A 49 6.74 -16.31 -39.67
CA GLY A 49 6.34 -15.25 -38.75
C GLY A 49 6.96 -15.39 -37.35
N GLU A 50 6.58 -14.48 -36.45
CA GLU A 50 7.07 -14.51 -35.06
C GLU A 50 6.47 -15.70 -34.31
N THR A 51 7.30 -16.57 -33.77
CA THR A 51 6.86 -17.64 -32.87
C THR A 51 6.91 -17.17 -31.43
N HIS A 52 5.77 -17.22 -30.79
CA HIS A 52 5.67 -16.90 -29.36
C HIS A 52 6.40 -17.94 -28.49
N HIS A 53 7.08 -17.47 -27.44
CA HIS A 53 7.77 -18.37 -26.53
C HIS A 53 6.77 -19.31 -25.81
N PRO A 54 7.06 -20.61 -25.66
CA PRO A 54 6.15 -21.59 -25.07
C PRO A 54 5.69 -21.29 -23.63
N SER A 55 6.40 -20.43 -22.91
CA SER A 55 6.02 -20.00 -21.57
C SER A 55 4.96 -18.90 -21.53
N GLU A 56 4.70 -18.20 -22.65
CA GLU A 56 3.77 -17.06 -22.69
C GLU A 56 2.35 -17.43 -22.19
N PRO A 57 1.73 -18.55 -22.61
CA PRO A 57 0.42 -18.91 -22.12
C PRO A 57 0.38 -19.21 -20.61
N TRP A 58 1.49 -19.67 -20.03
CA TRP A 58 1.58 -19.92 -18.60
C TRP A 58 1.61 -18.63 -17.79
N TRP A 59 2.34 -17.63 -18.27
CA TRP A 59 2.33 -16.29 -17.65
C TRP A 59 0.96 -15.66 -17.69
N LEU A 60 0.22 -15.77 -18.80
CA LEU A 60 -1.15 -15.27 -18.92
C LEU A 60 -2.12 -15.99 -17.98
N ARG A 61 -2.01 -17.33 -17.86
CA ARG A 61 -2.84 -18.10 -16.91
C ARG A 61 -2.57 -17.68 -15.46
N LEU A 62 -1.30 -17.55 -15.09
CA LEU A 62 -0.93 -17.10 -13.74
C LEU A 62 -1.44 -15.69 -13.48
N HIS A 63 -1.30 -14.80 -14.47
CA HIS A 63 -1.77 -13.42 -14.37
C HIS A 63 -3.30 -13.38 -14.16
N GLY A 64 -4.06 -14.12 -14.96
CA GLY A 64 -5.52 -14.22 -14.84
C GLY A 64 -5.96 -14.76 -13.47
N ALA A 65 -5.32 -15.83 -12.99
CA ALA A 65 -5.59 -16.37 -11.65
C ALA A 65 -5.29 -15.34 -10.54
N ALA A 66 -4.18 -14.62 -10.66
CA ALA A 66 -3.83 -13.56 -9.71
C ALA A 66 -4.80 -12.37 -9.76
N VAL A 67 -5.32 -12.01 -10.95
CA VAL A 67 -6.39 -10.99 -11.12
C VAL A 67 -7.64 -11.39 -10.35
N MET A 68 -8.10 -12.64 -10.48
CA MET A 68 -9.29 -13.12 -9.75
C MET A 68 -9.10 -13.01 -8.24
N GLY A 69 -7.97 -13.47 -7.71
CA GLY A 69 -7.62 -13.31 -6.29
C GLY A 69 -7.56 -11.84 -5.86
N PHE A 70 -7.00 -10.97 -6.71
CA PHE A 70 -6.91 -9.53 -6.44
C PHE A 70 -8.29 -8.87 -6.38
N LEU A 71 -9.20 -9.19 -7.29
CA LEU A 71 -10.56 -8.63 -7.31
C LEU A 71 -11.36 -9.05 -6.06
N VAL A 72 -11.24 -10.31 -5.64
CA VAL A 72 -11.86 -10.76 -4.37
C VAL A 72 -11.30 -9.98 -3.18
N LEU A 73 -9.97 -9.85 -3.09
CA LEU A 73 -9.33 -9.09 -2.02
C LEU A 73 -9.73 -7.61 -2.05
N LEU A 74 -9.77 -7.01 -3.22
CA LEU A 74 -10.19 -5.62 -3.42
C LEU A 74 -11.62 -5.42 -2.94
N GLY A 75 -12.54 -6.34 -3.28
CA GLY A 75 -13.93 -6.32 -2.82
C GLY A 75 -14.08 -6.32 -1.29
N THR A 76 -13.18 -7.02 -0.58
CA THR A 76 -13.18 -7.02 0.90
C THR A 76 -12.63 -5.74 1.51
N ILE A 77 -11.68 -5.08 0.85
CA ILE A 77 -11.00 -3.89 1.38
C ILE A 77 -11.74 -2.59 1.01
N LEU A 78 -12.32 -2.54 -0.18
CA LEU A 78 -12.88 -1.32 -0.79
C LEU A 78 -13.95 -0.64 0.10
N PRO A 79 -14.98 -1.34 0.62
CA PRO A 79 -16.05 -0.70 1.40
C PRO A 79 -15.52 0.04 2.63
N GLY A 80 -14.62 -0.58 3.38
CA GLY A 80 -14.05 0.02 4.59
C GLY A 80 -13.02 1.11 4.32
N HIS A 81 -12.21 0.95 3.28
CA HIS A 81 -11.11 1.87 2.98
C HIS A 81 -11.59 3.13 2.27
N VAL A 82 -12.45 3.00 1.28
CA VAL A 82 -12.95 4.12 0.46
C VAL A 82 -13.93 4.99 1.22
N THR A 83 -14.91 4.40 1.90
CA THR A 83 -15.90 5.17 2.69
C THR A 83 -15.23 6.00 3.78
N ARG A 84 -14.22 5.45 4.45
CA ARG A 84 -13.46 6.17 5.46
C ARG A 84 -12.57 7.27 4.87
N ALA A 85 -11.92 7.02 3.73
CA ALA A 85 -11.14 8.04 3.03
C ALA A 85 -12.03 9.21 2.59
N TRP A 86 -13.25 8.92 2.15
CA TRP A 86 -14.22 9.92 1.73
C TRP A 86 -14.74 10.77 2.89
N SER A 87 -15.05 10.16 4.04
CA SER A 87 -15.48 10.89 5.25
C SER A 87 -14.37 11.80 5.80
N LEU A 88 -13.11 11.35 5.75
CA LEU A 88 -11.95 12.16 6.14
C LEU A 88 -11.69 13.34 5.19
N ARG A 89 -12.08 13.25 3.92
CA ARG A 89 -12.00 14.35 2.96
C ARG A 89 -12.91 15.53 3.34
N LYS A 90 -14.09 15.24 3.87
CA LYS A 90 -15.03 16.29 4.35
C LYS A 90 -14.44 17.11 5.51
N ASN A 91 -13.62 16.54 6.37
CA ASN A 91 -13.09 17.15 7.58
C ASN A 91 -11.77 17.94 7.41
N ARG A 92 -11.37 18.28 6.19
CA ARG A 92 -10.33 19.25 5.78
C ARG A 92 -8.95 19.18 6.46
N ALA A 93 -8.53 18.10 7.07
CA ALA A 93 -7.18 17.97 7.62
C ALA A 93 -6.13 17.82 6.48
N LEU A 94 -5.27 18.82 6.31
CA LEU A 94 -4.26 18.92 5.23
C LEU A 94 -3.38 17.67 5.01
N PRO A 95 -2.89 16.96 6.04
CA PRO A 95 -2.07 15.75 5.82
C PRO A 95 -2.87 14.55 5.27
N VAL A 96 -4.20 14.55 5.45
CA VAL A 96 -5.11 13.51 4.93
C VAL A 96 -5.31 13.67 3.43
N ARG A 97 -5.23 14.90 2.89
CA ARG A 97 -5.46 15.21 1.48
C ARG A 97 -4.52 14.44 0.53
N LYS A 98 -3.23 14.33 0.87
CA LYS A 98 -2.25 13.60 0.04
C LYS A 98 -2.58 12.10 -0.07
N ASN A 99 -3.04 11.47 1.01
CA ASN A 99 -3.42 10.05 0.98
C ASN A 99 -4.71 9.80 0.20
N VAL A 100 -5.66 10.75 0.26
CA VAL A 100 -6.89 10.65 -0.53
C VAL A 100 -6.59 10.76 -2.02
N VAL A 101 -5.71 11.68 -2.43
CA VAL A 101 -5.30 11.82 -3.84
C VAL A 101 -4.63 10.54 -4.35
N THR A 102 -3.65 10.01 -3.61
CA THR A 102 -2.97 8.76 -4.03
C THR A 102 -3.91 7.56 -4.01
N GLY A 103 -4.85 7.49 -3.07
CA GLY A 103 -5.87 6.44 -3.03
C GLY A 103 -6.86 6.53 -4.19
N THR A 104 -7.30 7.73 -4.56
CA THR A 104 -8.17 7.96 -5.73
C THR A 104 -7.44 7.59 -7.02
N LEU A 105 -6.16 8.00 -7.15
CA LEU A 105 -5.33 7.61 -8.29
C LEU A 105 -5.22 6.07 -8.40
N MET A 106 -4.94 5.39 -7.29
CA MET A 106 -4.88 3.92 -7.26
C MET A 106 -6.19 3.28 -7.72
N LEU A 107 -7.33 3.79 -7.25
CA LEU A 107 -8.64 3.28 -7.64
C LEU A 107 -8.88 3.49 -9.15
N SER A 108 -8.53 4.67 -9.68
CA SER A 108 -8.64 4.96 -11.13
C SER A 108 -7.75 4.05 -11.97
N LEU A 109 -6.50 3.80 -11.55
CA LEU A 109 -5.58 2.89 -12.25
C LEU A 109 -6.10 1.45 -12.22
N VAL A 110 -6.61 0.96 -11.10
CA VAL A 110 -7.20 -0.39 -11.00
C VAL A 110 -8.45 -0.51 -11.88
N THR A 111 -9.29 0.53 -11.92
CA THR A 111 -10.45 0.54 -12.82
C THR A 111 -10.03 0.51 -14.30
N ALA A 112 -9.02 1.30 -14.67
CA ALA A 112 -8.48 1.29 -16.04
C ALA A 112 -7.88 -0.09 -16.40
N LEU A 113 -7.17 -0.74 -15.46
CA LEU A 113 -6.64 -2.10 -15.66
C LEU A 113 -7.76 -3.13 -15.83
N ALA A 114 -8.84 -3.03 -15.05
CA ALA A 114 -9.98 -3.93 -15.19
C ALA A 114 -10.66 -3.75 -16.56
N LEU A 115 -10.88 -2.50 -17.01
CA LEU A 115 -11.49 -2.20 -18.30
C LEU A 115 -10.62 -2.63 -19.48
N THR A 116 -9.32 -2.34 -19.44
CA THR A 116 -8.39 -2.73 -20.51
C THR A 116 -8.16 -4.24 -20.52
N GLY A 117 -8.08 -4.90 -19.38
CA GLY A 117 -7.99 -6.36 -19.27
C GLY A 117 -9.24 -7.06 -19.83
N TYR A 118 -10.42 -6.53 -19.51
CA TYR A 118 -11.69 -6.97 -20.11
C TYR A 118 -11.69 -6.75 -21.62
N GLY A 119 -11.23 -5.57 -22.08
CA GLY A 119 -11.09 -5.27 -23.50
C GLY A 119 -10.19 -6.27 -24.22
N LEU A 120 -9.04 -6.64 -23.64
CA LEU A 120 -8.12 -7.64 -24.21
C LEU A 120 -8.75 -9.03 -24.34
N TYR A 121 -9.67 -9.38 -23.43
CA TYR A 121 -10.36 -10.67 -23.48
C TYR A 121 -11.41 -10.74 -24.60
N TYR A 122 -12.14 -9.65 -24.84
CA TYR A 122 -13.26 -9.62 -25.78
C TYR A 122 -12.92 -8.97 -27.13
N CYS A 123 -11.84 -8.19 -27.24
CA CYS A 123 -11.48 -7.53 -28.50
C CYS A 123 -10.82 -8.56 -29.44
N GLY A 124 -11.55 -8.89 -30.50
CA GLY A 124 -11.05 -9.74 -31.60
C GLY A 124 -10.41 -8.94 -32.75
N ASP A 125 -10.40 -7.61 -32.67
CA ASP A 125 -9.81 -6.74 -33.67
C ASP A 125 -8.29 -6.77 -33.58
N GLU A 126 -7.63 -7.21 -34.64
CA GLU A 126 -6.17 -7.40 -34.69
C GLU A 126 -5.41 -6.07 -34.67
N ASP A 127 -6.00 -4.99 -35.21
CA ASP A 127 -5.38 -3.66 -35.25
C ASP A 127 -5.50 -2.94 -33.89
N LEU A 128 -6.61 -3.10 -33.20
CA LEU A 128 -6.89 -2.42 -31.93
C LEU A 128 -6.22 -3.10 -30.72
N ARG A 129 -6.13 -4.43 -30.76
CA ARG A 129 -5.61 -5.24 -29.65
C ARG A 129 -4.18 -4.87 -29.19
N PRO A 130 -3.21 -4.57 -30.08
CA PRO A 130 -1.87 -4.11 -29.65
C PRO A 130 -1.88 -2.81 -28.87
N TYR A 131 -2.76 -1.86 -29.24
CA TYR A 131 -2.89 -0.59 -28.50
C TYR A 131 -3.47 -0.80 -27.11
N ILE A 132 -4.52 -1.64 -26.99
CA ILE A 132 -5.09 -1.98 -25.69
C ILE A 132 -4.05 -2.70 -24.81
N SER A 133 -3.28 -3.65 -25.37
CA SER A 133 -2.22 -4.37 -24.70
C SER A 133 -1.14 -3.42 -24.18
N THR A 134 -0.65 -2.53 -25.05
CA THR A 134 0.34 -1.51 -24.67
C THR A 134 -0.19 -0.61 -23.57
N GLY A 135 -1.42 -0.12 -23.69
CA GLY A 135 -2.07 0.67 -22.63
C GLY A 135 -2.19 -0.09 -21.33
N HIS A 136 -2.60 -1.36 -21.38
CA HIS A 136 -2.76 -2.20 -20.19
C HIS A 136 -1.45 -2.37 -19.40
N TRP A 137 -0.35 -2.77 -20.05
CA TRP A 137 0.90 -2.97 -19.34
C TRP A 137 1.53 -1.65 -18.86
N LEU A 138 1.41 -0.53 -19.59
CA LEU A 138 1.86 0.79 -19.13
C LEU A 138 1.12 1.24 -17.87
N VAL A 139 -0.21 1.11 -17.87
CA VAL A 139 -1.05 1.40 -16.69
C VAL A 139 -0.69 0.46 -15.54
N GLY A 140 -0.40 -0.82 -15.83
CA GLY A 140 0.01 -1.82 -14.86
C GLY A 140 1.31 -1.46 -14.14
N LEU A 141 2.35 -1.05 -14.88
CA LEU A 141 3.61 -0.59 -14.31
C LEU A 141 3.42 0.69 -13.48
N THR A 142 2.61 1.63 -13.97
CA THR A 142 2.26 2.86 -13.25
C THR A 142 1.52 2.54 -11.95
N ALA A 143 0.61 1.58 -11.95
CA ALA A 143 -0.11 1.12 -10.76
C ALA A 143 0.84 0.47 -9.75
N ALA A 144 1.80 -0.34 -10.18
CA ALA A 144 2.80 -0.96 -9.31
C ALA A 144 3.67 0.08 -8.60
N VAL A 145 4.17 1.08 -9.34
CA VAL A 145 4.97 2.19 -8.78
C VAL A 145 4.12 3.02 -7.80
N SER A 146 2.88 3.35 -8.18
CA SER A 146 1.95 4.12 -7.34
C SER A 146 1.61 3.38 -6.04
N PHE A 147 1.41 2.06 -6.11
CA PHE A 147 1.19 1.21 -4.94
C PHE A 147 2.39 1.24 -3.98
N TYR A 148 3.59 1.09 -4.51
CA TYR A 148 4.82 1.14 -3.74
C TYR A 148 4.99 2.50 -3.02
N GLN A 149 4.74 3.61 -3.72
CA GLN A 149 4.80 4.96 -3.12
C GLN A 149 3.74 5.16 -2.04
N HIS A 150 2.50 4.71 -2.29
CA HIS A 150 1.41 4.78 -1.33
C HIS A 150 1.74 4.00 -0.05
N HIS A 151 2.27 2.79 -0.20
CA HIS A 151 2.69 1.94 0.91
C HIS A 151 3.82 2.57 1.74
N ARG A 152 4.88 3.07 1.09
CA ARG A 152 6.00 3.75 1.78
C ARG A 152 5.55 4.99 2.53
N GLY A 153 4.65 5.78 1.95
CA GLY A 153 4.07 6.96 2.60
C GLY A 153 3.30 6.61 3.88
N GLY A 154 2.59 5.50 3.90
CA GLY A 154 1.89 4.98 5.07
C GLY A 154 2.82 4.60 6.22
N ILE A 155 3.92 3.89 5.92
CA ILE A 155 4.92 3.45 6.92
C ILE A 155 5.64 4.65 7.56
N ARG A 156 6.10 5.60 6.75
CA ARG A 156 6.81 6.80 7.24
C ARG A 156 5.95 7.57 8.25
N ARG A 157 4.67 7.74 7.98
CA ARG A 157 3.75 8.45 8.89
C ARG A 157 3.43 7.68 10.16
N ALA A 158 3.36 6.35 10.09
CA ALA A 158 3.18 5.52 11.27
C ALA A 158 4.36 5.67 12.23
N ARG A 159 5.59 5.66 11.71
CA ARG A 159 6.83 5.88 12.50
C ARG A 159 6.88 7.28 13.11
N SER A 160 6.56 8.34 12.35
CA SER A 160 6.54 9.72 12.87
C SER A 160 5.51 9.91 13.98
N ARG A 161 4.36 9.25 13.91
CA ARG A 161 3.35 9.28 14.97
C ARG A 161 3.80 8.53 16.22
N GLU A 162 4.59 7.47 16.07
CA GLU A 162 5.11 6.68 17.18
C GLU A 162 6.24 7.42 17.91
N SER A 163 7.11 8.13 17.18
CA SER A 163 8.15 8.99 17.78
C SER A 163 7.56 10.18 18.52
N LEU A 164 6.46 10.76 18.06
CA LEU A 164 5.74 11.84 18.76
C LEU A 164 4.96 11.34 19.99
N LYS A 165 4.59 10.06 20.05
CA LYS A 165 3.89 9.45 21.19
C LYS A 165 4.82 8.93 22.28
N ARG A 166 6.09 8.78 22.02
CA ARG A 166 7.11 8.57 23.05
C ARG A 166 7.47 9.94 23.59
N PRO A 167 6.88 10.42 24.73
CA PRO A 167 7.43 11.57 25.42
C PRO A 167 8.86 11.17 25.70
N GLY A 168 9.80 12.01 25.29
CA GLY A 168 11.19 11.77 25.61
C GLY A 168 11.25 11.39 27.07
N THR A 169 11.89 10.28 27.39
CA THR A 169 12.55 10.15 28.68
C THR A 169 13.50 11.31 28.74
N VAL A 170 12.96 12.44 29.22
CA VAL A 170 13.81 13.53 29.72
C VAL A 170 14.66 12.80 30.73
N ASP A 171 15.92 12.59 30.39
CA ASP A 171 16.96 12.29 31.36
C ASP A 171 16.78 13.34 32.45
N ARG A 172 16.06 12.98 33.51
CA ARG A 172 16.05 13.78 34.73
C ARG A 172 17.52 13.78 35.15
N PRO A 173 18.17 14.95 35.12
CA PRO A 173 19.54 15.01 35.60
C PRO A 173 19.55 14.43 37.03
N ARG A 174 20.31 13.37 37.24
CA ARG A 174 20.55 12.70 38.53
C ARG A 174 21.17 13.62 39.58
N ALA A 175 21.20 14.93 39.31
CA ALA A 175 21.91 15.95 40.05
C ALA A 175 21.16 16.55 41.27
N LEU A 176 19.95 16.08 41.59
CA LEU A 176 19.19 16.61 42.75
C LEU A 176 18.95 15.60 43.87
N ALA A 177 19.65 14.47 43.85
CA ALA A 177 19.54 13.46 44.94
C ALA A 177 20.58 13.57 46.05
N GLU A 178 21.51 14.50 45.96
CA GLU A 178 22.48 14.75 47.05
C GLU A 178 22.20 16.15 47.65
N GLY A 179 21.11 16.23 48.42
CA GLY A 179 20.93 17.32 49.36
C GLY A 179 21.91 17.14 50.57
N PRO A 180 22.57 18.21 51.04
CA PRO A 180 23.49 18.10 52.16
C PRO A 180 22.72 17.70 53.41
N VAL A 181 23.20 16.64 54.06
CA VAL A 181 22.78 16.25 55.40
C VAL A 181 23.28 17.33 56.40
N LEU A 182 22.38 18.23 56.77
CA LEU A 182 22.63 19.14 57.88
C LEU A 182 22.57 18.35 59.20
N LEU A 183 23.73 18.06 59.75
CA LEU A 183 23.87 17.60 61.11
C LEU A 183 23.46 18.80 62.02
N SER A 184 22.28 18.70 62.59
CA SER A 184 21.86 19.61 63.68
C SER A 184 22.48 19.13 64.99
N GLU A 185 23.57 19.77 65.40
CA GLU A 185 24.09 19.69 66.77
C GLU A 185 23.17 20.52 67.69
N ALA A 186 22.54 19.84 68.63
CA ALA A 186 21.79 20.49 69.73
C ALA A 186 22.77 20.89 70.85
N PRO A 187 22.76 22.10 71.39
CA PRO A 187 23.52 22.50 72.50
C PRO A 187 22.92 21.96 73.80
N GLN A 188 23.75 21.25 74.58
CA GLN A 188 23.46 20.88 75.98
C GLN A 188 23.61 22.13 76.85
N THR A 189 22.51 22.54 77.48
CA THR A 189 22.58 23.53 78.60
C THR A 189 22.49 22.78 79.90
N LYS A 190 23.58 22.93 80.69
CA LYS A 190 23.65 22.61 82.13
C LYS A 190 23.12 23.75 82.96
N ALA A 191 22.25 23.50 83.88
CA ALA A 191 22.19 24.01 85.24
C ALA A 191 21.07 23.30 86.01
#